data_40947736c8d8be9cc4a4544c12aed670
#
_entry.id   40947736c8d8be9cc4a4544c12aed670
#
_cell.length_a   1.000
_cell.length_b   1.000
_cell.length_c   1.000
_cell.angle_alpha   90.00
_cell.angle_beta   90.00
_cell.angle_gamma   90.00
#
_symmetry.space_group_name_H-M   'P 1'
#
loop_
_entity.id
_entity.type
_entity.pdbx_description
1 polymer ?
#
loop_
_entity_poly.entity_id
_entity_poly.type
_entity_poly.pdbx_seq_one_letter_code
_entity_poly.pdbx_strand_id
1 'polypeptide(L)'
;PTAPLRLVMKDDSYTLSEVTVKARNLGAKIKNDTIEFSPDVFKNGSEQNMSDVIKKLPGMTIDESGNVSYQGKKIDKFLVNGEDVLSTGGHALKTLSADFASGVELLNNYNDGNVGNSFNSKETTALNLINKNLHNKLAGNFTEGGGVKNKFDSKNSALKMGNKVSASIIANANNTNETVFSIMDYLNANGGLTGVKTTNGFAQ
;
A
#
# COMPACT_ATOMS: atom_id res chain seq x y z
N PRO A 1 78.42 -39.37 -16.83
CA PRO A 1 78.16 -38.11 -16.15
C PRO A 1 76.74 -37.69 -16.46
N THR A 2 75.88 -37.85 -15.48
CA THR A 2 74.50 -37.43 -15.57
C THR A 2 74.39 -35.94 -15.12
N ALA A 3 74.01 -35.09 -16.07
CA ALA A 3 73.77 -33.67 -15.76
C ALA A 3 72.53 -33.52 -14.89
N PRO A 4 72.52 -32.66 -13.84
CA PRO A 4 71.32 -32.43 -13.00
C PRO A 4 70.26 -31.65 -13.79
N LEU A 5 69.08 -32.21 -13.87
CA LEU A 5 67.90 -31.53 -14.40
C LEU A 5 67.40 -30.48 -13.40
N ARG A 6 67.49 -29.20 -13.75
CA ARG A 6 66.99 -28.08 -12.94
C ARG A 6 65.59 -27.65 -13.46
N LEU A 7 64.58 -28.05 -12.77
CA LEU A 7 63.18 -27.54 -12.98
C LEU A 7 62.99 -26.20 -12.26
N VAL A 8 62.74 -25.16 -13.05
CA VAL A 8 62.34 -23.84 -12.51
C VAL A 8 60.84 -23.71 -12.69
N MET A 9 60.12 -23.77 -11.58
CA MET A 9 58.69 -23.47 -11.58
C MET A 9 58.54 -21.96 -11.53
N LYS A 10 57.71 -21.40 -12.42
CA LYS A 10 57.32 -20.01 -12.45
C LYS A 10 55.95 -19.90 -11.76
N ASP A 11 55.88 -19.11 -10.68
CA ASP A 11 54.61 -18.80 -10.06
C ASP A 11 53.74 -17.98 -11.03
N ASP A 12 52.67 -18.59 -11.50
CA ASP A 12 51.66 -17.92 -12.33
C ASP A 12 50.46 -17.56 -11.43
N SER A 13 50.53 -16.39 -10.80
CA SER A 13 49.46 -15.89 -9.98
C SER A 13 48.43 -15.19 -10.86
N TYR A 14 47.26 -15.81 -11.06
CA TYR A 14 46.11 -15.16 -11.65
C TYR A 14 45.45 -14.26 -10.64
N THR A 15 45.52 -12.96 -10.83
CA THR A 15 44.73 -12.00 -10.10
C THR A 15 43.31 -12.07 -10.66
N LEU A 16 42.38 -12.62 -9.89
CA LEU A 16 40.97 -12.59 -10.23
C LEU A 16 40.48 -11.12 -10.15
N SER A 17 39.89 -10.65 -11.24
CA SER A 17 39.27 -9.33 -11.26
C SER A 17 38.16 -9.27 -10.21
N GLU A 18 38.11 -8.21 -9.41
CA GLU A 18 37.06 -7.98 -8.43
C GLU A 18 35.72 -7.98 -9.14
N VAL A 19 34.84 -8.93 -8.79
CA VAL A 19 33.46 -8.97 -9.26
C VAL A 19 32.66 -8.04 -8.38
N THR A 20 32.48 -6.81 -8.83
CA THR A 20 31.56 -5.88 -8.16
C THR A 20 30.13 -6.32 -8.44
N VAL A 21 29.51 -7.00 -7.49
CA VAL A 21 28.08 -7.32 -7.55
C VAL A 21 27.30 -6.05 -7.25
N LYS A 22 26.85 -5.35 -8.30
CA LYS A 22 25.86 -4.28 -8.14
C LYS A 22 24.54 -4.93 -7.77
N ALA A 23 24.12 -4.80 -6.52
CA ALA A 23 22.77 -5.19 -6.10
C ALA A 23 21.75 -4.42 -6.96
N ARG A 24 20.97 -5.14 -7.77
CA ARG A 24 19.82 -4.56 -8.44
C ARG A 24 18.86 -4.08 -7.35
N ASN A 25 18.42 -2.83 -7.43
CA ASN A 25 17.34 -2.36 -6.60
C ASN A 25 16.08 -3.14 -7.00
N LEU A 26 15.73 -4.17 -6.23
CA LEU A 26 14.58 -5.03 -6.48
C LEU A 26 13.25 -4.33 -6.18
N GLY A 27 13.29 -3.04 -5.79
CA GLY A 27 12.10 -2.27 -5.46
C GLY A 27 11.40 -2.69 -4.16
N ALA A 28 11.91 -3.72 -3.48
CA ALA A 28 11.39 -4.19 -2.20
C ALA A 28 12.54 -4.41 -1.21
N LYS A 29 12.35 -3.97 0.03
CA LYS A 29 13.30 -4.15 1.15
C LYS A 29 12.53 -4.69 2.35
N ILE A 30 13.11 -5.65 3.03
CA ILE A 30 12.56 -6.19 4.28
C ILE A 30 13.38 -5.61 5.43
N LYS A 31 12.69 -5.02 6.39
CA LYS A 31 13.28 -4.46 7.59
C LYS A 31 12.41 -4.83 8.79
N ASN A 32 12.87 -5.76 9.61
CA ASN A 32 12.09 -6.34 10.70
C ASN A 32 10.72 -6.87 10.18
N ASP A 33 9.62 -6.41 10.79
CA ASP A 33 8.24 -6.80 10.42
C ASP A 33 7.65 -5.93 9.30
N THR A 34 8.47 -5.07 8.68
CA THR A 34 8.03 -4.15 7.62
C THR A 34 8.65 -4.54 6.29
N ILE A 35 7.83 -4.56 5.24
CA ILE A 35 8.29 -4.69 3.87
C ILE A 35 8.07 -3.34 3.18
N GLU A 36 9.16 -2.70 2.81
CA GLU A 36 9.14 -1.42 2.09
C GLU A 36 9.19 -1.67 0.59
N PHE A 37 8.22 -1.17 -0.16
CA PHE A 37 8.19 -1.18 -1.61
C PHE A 37 8.44 0.21 -2.18
N SER A 38 9.22 0.28 -3.26
CA SER A 38 9.39 1.48 -4.08
C SER A 38 8.47 1.40 -5.30
N PRO A 39 7.28 2.00 -5.30
CA PRO A 39 6.27 1.82 -6.34
C PRO A 39 6.79 2.13 -7.74
N ASP A 40 7.65 3.14 -7.87
CA ASP A 40 8.18 3.60 -9.16
C ASP A 40 8.99 2.54 -9.92
N VAL A 41 9.53 1.54 -9.22
CA VAL A 41 10.25 0.41 -9.85
C VAL A 41 9.28 -0.55 -10.55
N PHE A 42 8.03 -0.60 -10.12
CA PHE A 42 7.00 -1.54 -10.61
C PHE A 42 6.01 -0.89 -11.58
N LYS A 43 6.00 0.44 -11.67
CA LYS A 43 5.16 1.18 -12.61
C LYS A 43 5.70 1.05 -14.03
N ASN A 44 4.78 0.97 -15.00
CA ASN A 44 5.10 1.03 -16.43
C ASN A 44 4.38 2.17 -17.17
N GLY A 45 3.67 3.05 -16.43
CA GLY A 45 2.96 4.20 -16.96
C GLY A 45 1.51 3.93 -17.40
N SER A 46 1.00 2.69 -17.21
CA SER A 46 -0.40 2.35 -17.51
C SER A 46 -1.32 2.51 -16.31
N GLU A 47 -0.76 2.75 -15.13
CA GLU A 47 -1.49 2.84 -13.89
C GLU A 47 -2.24 4.17 -13.79
N GLN A 48 -3.54 4.10 -13.51
CA GLN A 48 -4.37 5.29 -13.32
C GLN A 48 -4.54 5.65 -11.85
N ASN A 49 -4.51 4.65 -10.97
CA ASN A 49 -4.77 4.81 -9.54
C ASN A 49 -3.85 3.92 -8.69
N MET A 50 -3.87 4.16 -7.37
CA MET A 50 -3.04 3.38 -6.43
C MET A 50 -3.39 1.89 -6.42
N SER A 51 -4.64 1.51 -6.69
CA SER A 51 -5.03 0.10 -6.79
C SER A 51 -4.25 -0.62 -7.91
N ASP A 52 -4.05 0.04 -9.06
CA ASP A 52 -3.28 -0.53 -10.17
C ASP A 52 -1.80 -0.68 -9.81
N VAL A 53 -1.26 0.28 -9.07
CA VAL A 53 0.12 0.23 -8.57
C VAL A 53 0.29 -0.92 -7.57
N ILE A 54 -0.61 -1.03 -6.60
CA ILE A 54 -0.56 -2.07 -5.56
C ILE A 54 -0.64 -3.48 -6.18
N LYS A 55 -1.47 -3.69 -7.21
CA LYS A 55 -1.55 -4.98 -7.92
C LYS A 55 -0.24 -5.42 -8.56
N LYS A 56 0.67 -4.49 -8.85
CA LYS A 56 1.98 -4.79 -9.46
C LYS A 56 3.07 -5.05 -8.42
N LEU A 57 2.82 -4.77 -7.16
CA LEU A 57 3.77 -5.06 -6.09
C LEU A 57 3.87 -6.57 -5.85
N PRO A 58 5.08 -7.12 -5.66
CA PRO A 58 5.27 -8.55 -5.44
C PRO A 58 4.47 -9.08 -4.25
N GLY A 59 3.68 -10.13 -4.48
CA GLY A 59 2.89 -10.80 -3.44
C GLY A 59 1.57 -10.12 -3.09
N MET A 60 1.27 -8.95 -3.66
CA MET A 60 -0.01 -8.26 -3.47
C MET A 60 -1.08 -8.76 -4.42
N THR A 61 -2.30 -8.86 -3.94
CA THR A 61 -3.49 -9.16 -4.73
C THR A 61 -4.64 -8.27 -4.31
N ILE A 62 -5.48 -7.88 -5.26
CA ILE A 62 -6.71 -7.13 -5.00
C ILE A 62 -7.84 -7.87 -5.70
N ASP A 63 -8.86 -8.27 -4.95
CA ASP A 63 -10.05 -8.94 -5.49
C ASP A 63 -11.04 -7.93 -6.13
N GLU A 64 -12.09 -8.44 -6.75
CA GLU A 64 -13.14 -7.61 -7.38
C GLU A 64 -13.88 -6.75 -6.35
N SER A 65 -14.00 -7.21 -5.14
CA SER A 65 -14.60 -6.50 -4.01
C SER A 65 -13.67 -5.44 -3.40
N GLY A 66 -12.45 -5.25 -3.92
CA GLY A 66 -11.49 -4.28 -3.42
C GLY A 66 -10.72 -4.72 -2.18
N ASN A 67 -10.84 -5.98 -1.74
CA ASN A 67 -10.03 -6.47 -0.63
C ASN A 67 -8.58 -6.65 -1.09
N VAL A 68 -7.66 -6.12 -0.33
CA VAL A 68 -6.23 -6.25 -0.58
C VAL A 68 -5.65 -7.35 0.30
N SER A 69 -4.81 -8.19 -0.29
CA SER A 69 -4.14 -9.27 0.43
C SER A 69 -2.67 -9.31 0.04
N TYR A 70 -1.81 -9.70 0.99
CA TYR A 70 -0.41 -9.99 0.77
C TYR A 70 -0.15 -11.48 1.03
N GLN A 71 0.32 -12.21 0.01
CA GLN A 71 0.57 -13.65 0.09
C GLN A 71 -0.62 -14.45 0.70
N GLY A 72 -1.85 -14.05 0.36
CA GLY A 72 -3.07 -14.65 0.85
C GLY A 72 -3.55 -14.16 2.23
N LYS A 73 -2.74 -13.38 2.97
CA LYS A 73 -3.15 -12.75 4.22
C LYS A 73 -3.85 -11.42 3.92
N LYS A 74 -5.08 -11.25 4.39
CA LYS A 74 -5.86 -10.02 4.20
C LYS A 74 -5.19 -8.85 4.91
N ILE A 75 -5.21 -7.68 4.27
CA ILE A 75 -4.80 -6.41 4.87
C ILE A 75 -6.01 -5.79 5.56
N ASP A 76 -5.87 -5.52 6.85
CA ASP A 76 -6.97 -5.07 7.71
C ASP A 76 -7.04 -3.53 7.78
N LYS A 77 -5.90 -2.86 7.68
CA LYS A 77 -5.78 -1.41 7.87
C LYS A 77 -5.05 -0.74 6.69
N PHE A 78 -5.49 0.47 6.35
CA PHE A 78 -4.90 1.29 5.31
C PHE A 78 -4.53 2.66 5.87
N LEU A 79 -3.24 2.94 5.87
CA LEU A 79 -2.69 4.15 6.50
C LEU A 79 -2.11 5.08 5.44
N VAL A 80 -2.02 6.34 5.76
CA VAL A 80 -1.22 7.32 5.03
C VAL A 80 -0.29 8.01 6.01
N ASN A 81 1.02 7.89 5.77
CA ASN A 81 2.07 8.38 6.68
C ASN A 81 1.88 7.93 8.14
N GLY A 82 1.37 6.70 8.34
CA GLY A 82 1.12 6.11 9.65
C GLY A 82 -0.24 6.44 10.28
N GLU A 83 -1.05 7.31 9.67
CA GLU A 83 -2.37 7.68 10.18
C GLU A 83 -3.49 6.91 9.46
N ASP A 84 -4.47 6.41 10.21
CA ASP A 84 -5.65 5.70 9.70
C ASP A 84 -6.68 6.71 9.15
N VAL A 85 -6.45 7.14 7.92
CA VAL A 85 -7.33 8.10 7.21
C VAL A 85 -8.05 7.48 6.02
N LEU A 86 -7.77 6.23 5.69
CA LEU A 86 -8.37 5.49 4.59
C LEU A 86 -9.30 4.40 5.11
N SER A 87 -10.26 4.78 5.93
CA SER A 87 -11.22 3.88 6.59
C SER A 87 -12.05 3.01 5.62
N THR A 88 -12.14 3.39 4.34
CA THR A 88 -12.83 2.63 3.29
C THR A 88 -11.98 1.52 2.68
N GLY A 89 -10.81 1.24 3.25
CA GLY A 89 -9.96 0.13 2.84
C GLY A 89 -9.45 0.22 1.41
N GLY A 90 -9.40 -0.91 0.72
CA GLY A 90 -8.87 -1.00 -0.64
C GLY A 90 -9.65 -0.21 -1.69
N HIS A 91 -10.92 0.14 -1.44
CA HIS A 91 -11.70 0.99 -2.34
C HIS A 91 -11.14 2.42 -2.41
N ALA A 92 -10.60 2.95 -1.31
CA ALA A 92 -9.93 4.25 -1.32
C ALA A 92 -8.75 4.29 -2.30
N LEU A 93 -8.05 3.17 -2.50
CA LEU A 93 -6.93 3.07 -3.44
C LEU A 93 -7.34 3.35 -4.88
N LYS A 94 -8.60 3.07 -5.27
CA LYS A 94 -9.12 3.37 -6.61
C LYS A 94 -9.34 4.87 -6.85
N THR A 95 -9.44 5.65 -5.77
CA THR A 95 -9.68 7.10 -5.85
C THR A 95 -8.39 7.92 -5.72
N LEU A 96 -7.30 7.30 -5.30
CA LEU A 96 -5.99 7.96 -5.20
C LEU A 96 -5.24 7.82 -6.52
N SER A 97 -4.60 8.91 -6.98
CA SER A 97 -3.75 8.90 -8.16
C SER A 97 -2.64 7.85 -8.05
N ALA A 98 -2.20 7.27 -9.16
CA ALA A 98 -1.08 6.33 -9.21
C ALA A 98 0.22 6.92 -8.64
N ASP A 99 0.39 8.24 -8.71
CA ASP A 99 1.57 8.96 -8.19
C ASP A 99 1.38 9.48 -6.76
N PHE A 100 0.28 9.09 -6.10
CA PHE A 100 -0.01 9.55 -4.74
C PHE A 100 1.08 9.18 -3.75
N ALA A 101 1.59 7.95 -3.78
CA ALA A 101 2.58 7.45 -2.83
C ALA A 101 3.96 7.30 -3.46
N SER A 102 4.98 7.83 -2.78
CA SER A 102 6.40 7.63 -3.12
C SER A 102 6.98 6.33 -2.53
N GLY A 103 6.27 5.72 -1.60
CA GLY A 103 6.62 4.45 -0.95
C GLY A 103 5.37 3.73 -0.47
N VAL A 104 5.44 2.41 -0.38
CA VAL A 104 4.39 1.56 0.20
C VAL A 104 5.05 0.65 1.21
N GLU A 105 4.54 0.65 2.44
CA GLU A 105 5.02 -0.20 3.52
C GLU A 105 3.95 -1.20 3.91
N LEU A 106 4.31 -2.46 3.96
CA LEU A 106 3.49 -3.50 4.55
C LEU A 106 3.98 -3.74 5.97
N LEU A 107 3.12 -3.46 6.94
CA LEU A 107 3.37 -3.62 8.36
C LEU A 107 2.70 -4.93 8.81
N ASN A 108 3.51 -5.95 9.10
CA ASN A 108 3.03 -7.14 9.78
C ASN A 108 2.94 -6.81 11.28
N ASN A 109 2.01 -7.28 12.02
CA ASN A 109 1.86 -7.00 13.46
C ASN A 109 1.67 -5.49 13.79
N TYR A 110 0.89 -4.79 12.97
CA TYR A 110 0.53 -3.40 13.25
C TYR A 110 -0.32 -3.32 14.52
N ASN A 111 0.07 -2.43 15.43
CA ASN A 111 -0.69 -2.11 16.65
C ASN A 111 -1.08 -0.64 16.61
N ASP A 112 -2.36 -0.34 16.64
CA ASP A 112 -2.92 1.02 16.57
C ASP A 112 -2.76 1.82 17.89
N GLY A 113 -2.05 1.27 18.88
CA GLY A 113 -1.82 1.94 20.16
C GLY A 113 -3.06 2.07 21.04
N ASN A 114 -4.17 1.45 20.67
CA ASN A 114 -5.39 1.44 21.47
C ASN A 114 -5.21 0.53 22.69
N VAL A 115 -4.82 1.12 23.82
CA VAL A 115 -4.45 0.44 25.09
C VAL A 115 -5.62 -0.40 25.67
N GLY A 116 -6.84 -0.21 25.20
CA GLY A 116 -8.04 -0.91 25.68
C GLY A 116 -8.15 -2.38 25.25
N ASN A 117 -7.42 -2.82 24.22
CA ASN A 117 -7.51 -4.17 23.64
C ASN A 117 -6.25 -5.00 23.77
N SER A 118 -5.30 -4.61 24.62
CA SER A 118 -3.98 -5.25 24.76
C SER A 118 -3.99 -6.76 25.09
N PHE A 119 -5.08 -7.30 25.57
CA PHE A 119 -5.17 -8.71 25.95
C PHE A 119 -5.73 -9.64 24.87
N ASN A 120 -6.17 -9.08 23.73
CA ASN A 120 -6.72 -9.86 22.62
C ASN A 120 -6.29 -9.28 21.27
N SER A 121 -5.06 -8.79 21.15
CA SER A 121 -4.53 -8.20 19.94
C SER A 121 -4.39 -9.28 18.86
N LYS A 122 -5.40 -9.40 18.02
CA LYS A 122 -5.29 -10.10 16.74
C LYS A 122 -4.17 -9.42 15.96
N GLU A 123 -3.21 -10.20 15.48
CA GLU A 123 -2.18 -9.71 14.58
C GLU A 123 -2.83 -8.99 13.39
N THR A 124 -2.69 -7.69 13.34
CA THR A 124 -3.29 -6.84 12.29
C THR A 124 -2.23 -6.53 11.25
N THR A 125 -2.55 -6.71 9.98
CA THR A 125 -1.68 -6.32 8.87
C THR A 125 -2.15 -4.99 8.32
N ALA A 126 -1.24 -4.02 8.23
CA ALA A 126 -1.53 -2.70 7.70
C ALA A 126 -0.70 -2.39 6.44
N LEU A 127 -1.32 -1.67 5.51
CA LEU A 127 -0.66 -1.09 4.34
C LEU A 127 -0.55 0.41 4.54
N ASN A 128 0.67 0.92 4.61
CA ASN A 128 0.95 2.33 4.81
C ASN A 128 1.46 2.96 3.51
N LEU A 129 0.76 3.98 3.03
CA LEU A 129 1.14 4.76 1.87
C LEU A 129 1.98 5.95 2.33
N ILE A 130 3.23 6.03 1.88
CA ILE A 130 4.14 7.12 2.21
C ILE A 130 4.02 8.23 1.16
N ASN A 131 3.54 9.39 1.59
CA ASN A 131 3.51 10.60 0.78
C ASN A 131 4.25 11.75 1.49
N LYS A 132 5.49 11.97 1.11
CA LYS A 132 6.36 12.98 1.73
C LYS A 132 5.88 14.42 1.52
N ASN A 133 5.05 14.64 0.51
CA ASN A 133 4.59 15.98 0.13
C ASN A 133 3.25 16.37 0.77
N LEU A 134 2.60 15.44 1.48
CA LEU A 134 1.24 15.66 1.99
C LEU A 134 1.18 16.41 3.32
N HIS A 135 2.30 16.54 4.03
CA HIS A 135 2.32 17.22 5.33
C HIS A 135 1.83 18.65 5.23
N ASN A 136 0.77 19.02 5.98
CA ASN A 136 0.08 20.30 5.96
C ASN A 136 -0.46 20.77 4.59
N LYS A 137 -0.64 19.83 3.65
CA LYS A 137 -1.20 20.10 2.33
C LYS A 137 -2.50 19.35 2.12
N LEU A 138 -3.31 19.84 1.20
CA LEU A 138 -4.47 19.16 0.66
C LEU A 138 -4.03 18.44 -0.61
N ALA A 139 -4.25 17.13 -0.68
CA ALA A 139 -4.17 16.35 -1.91
C ALA A 139 -5.57 15.91 -2.31
N GLY A 140 -5.85 15.89 -3.60
CA GLY A 140 -7.13 15.43 -4.11
C GLY A 140 -6.98 14.86 -5.51
N ASN A 141 -7.90 13.97 -5.84
CA ASN A 141 -8.03 13.41 -7.18
C ASN A 141 -9.50 13.51 -7.59
N PHE A 142 -9.72 13.99 -8.82
CA PHE A 142 -11.03 14.11 -9.41
C PHE A 142 -11.00 13.38 -10.74
N THR A 143 -11.77 12.33 -10.87
CA THR A 143 -11.85 11.53 -12.09
C THR A 143 -13.29 11.46 -12.54
N GLU A 144 -13.55 11.98 -13.72
CA GLU A 144 -14.88 12.00 -14.33
C GLU A 144 -14.85 11.23 -15.65
N GLY A 145 -15.74 10.28 -15.81
CA GLY A 145 -15.88 9.47 -17.02
C GLY A 145 -17.28 9.57 -17.60
N GLY A 146 -17.36 9.72 -18.92
CA GLY A 146 -18.61 9.68 -19.68
C GLY A 146 -18.58 8.59 -20.75
N GLY A 147 -19.70 7.93 -20.97
CA GLY A 147 -19.82 6.86 -21.96
C GLY A 147 -21.10 6.94 -22.79
N VAL A 148 -21.18 6.07 -23.79
CA VAL A 148 -22.39 5.91 -24.61
C VAL A 148 -23.59 5.43 -23.77
N LYS A 149 -24.82 5.74 -24.18
CA LYS A 149 -26.06 5.40 -23.46
C LYS A 149 -26.14 6.00 -22.06
N ASN A 150 -25.72 7.25 -21.88
CA ASN A 150 -25.78 8.01 -20.65
C ASN A 150 -24.99 7.33 -19.48
N LYS A 151 -23.94 6.59 -19.78
CA LYS A 151 -23.04 6.05 -18.77
C LYS A 151 -22.16 7.15 -18.20
N PHE A 152 -22.03 7.17 -16.87
CA PHE A 152 -21.12 8.07 -16.18
C PHE A 152 -20.42 7.33 -15.03
N ASP A 153 -19.22 7.82 -14.69
CA ASP A 153 -18.42 7.39 -13.56
C ASP A 153 -17.70 8.61 -12.97
N SER A 154 -17.85 8.85 -11.69
CA SER A 154 -17.29 9.97 -10.96
C SER A 154 -16.60 9.44 -9.70
N LYS A 155 -15.30 9.61 -9.60
CA LYS A 155 -14.48 9.17 -8.46
C LYS A 155 -13.68 10.35 -7.94
N ASN A 156 -14.04 10.79 -6.74
CA ASN A 156 -13.46 11.98 -6.14
C ASN A 156 -12.88 11.66 -4.77
N SER A 157 -11.70 12.17 -4.49
CA SER A 157 -11.07 12.08 -3.18
C SER A 157 -10.38 13.38 -2.82
N ALA A 158 -10.43 13.73 -1.56
CA ALA A 158 -9.65 14.80 -0.98
C ALA A 158 -9.09 14.32 0.37
N LEU A 159 -7.80 14.52 0.58
CA LEU A 159 -7.08 14.10 1.76
C LEU A 159 -6.27 15.27 2.29
N LYS A 160 -6.41 15.58 3.57
CA LYS A 160 -5.61 16.55 4.29
C LYS A 160 -4.95 15.87 5.47
N MET A 161 -3.64 16.03 5.57
CA MET A 161 -2.88 15.62 6.75
C MET A 161 -2.27 16.84 7.42
N GLY A 162 -2.52 17.00 8.69
CA GLY A 162 -2.03 18.15 9.47
C GLY A 162 -1.67 17.74 10.90
N ASN A 163 -0.89 18.60 11.56
CA ASN A 163 -0.41 18.32 12.92
C ASN A 163 -1.52 18.19 13.97
N LYS A 164 -2.71 18.74 13.70
CA LYS A 164 -3.84 18.72 14.65
C LYS A 164 -5.03 17.92 14.15
N VAL A 165 -5.23 17.89 12.84
CA VAL A 165 -6.39 17.24 12.21
C VAL A 165 -5.96 16.65 10.88
N SER A 166 -6.19 15.37 10.72
CA SER A 166 -6.14 14.68 9.46
C SER A 166 -7.54 14.24 9.06
N ALA A 167 -7.91 14.46 7.81
CA ALA A 167 -9.25 14.17 7.32
C ALA A 167 -9.19 13.68 5.86
N SER A 168 -10.07 12.74 5.52
CA SER A 168 -10.29 12.31 4.15
C SER A 168 -11.77 12.41 3.77
N ILE A 169 -12.01 12.78 2.52
CA ILE A 169 -13.33 12.75 1.90
C ILE A 169 -13.22 11.92 0.64
N ILE A 170 -14.05 10.91 0.51
CA ILE A 170 -14.13 10.06 -0.68
C ILE A 170 -15.58 10.05 -1.13
N ALA A 171 -15.80 10.45 -2.38
CA ALA A 171 -17.13 10.51 -2.98
C ALA A 171 -17.10 9.84 -4.37
N ASN A 172 -17.98 8.90 -4.57
CA ASN A 172 -18.09 8.16 -5.82
C ASN A 172 -19.56 8.11 -6.27
N ALA A 173 -19.76 8.29 -7.56
CA ALA A 173 -21.06 8.15 -8.17
C ALA A 173 -20.89 7.54 -9.57
N ASN A 174 -21.59 6.46 -9.85
CA ASN A 174 -21.57 5.85 -11.17
C ASN A 174 -22.88 5.13 -11.50
N ASN A 175 -23.12 4.90 -12.77
CA ASN A 175 -24.19 4.04 -13.27
C ASN A 175 -23.64 2.91 -14.16
N THR A 176 -22.38 2.54 -13.97
CA THR A 176 -21.66 1.52 -14.73
C THR A 176 -21.65 0.15 -14.05
N ASN A 177 -22.35 0.00 -12.89
CA ASN A 177 -22.33 -1.17 -12.02
C ASN A 177 -20.95 -1.43 -11.37
N GLU A 178 -20.05 -0.45 -11.33
CA GLU A 178 -18.83 -0.57 -10.57
C GLU A 178 -19.11 -0.35 -9.07
N THR A 179 -18.85 -1.33 -8.26
CA THR A 179 -18.97 -1.19 -6.79
C THR A 179 -17.72 -0.51 -6.26
N VAL A 180 -17.83 0.75 -5.89
CA VAL A 180 -16.71 1.53 -5.35
C VAL A 180 -16.76 1.59 -3.81
N PHE A 181 -17.95 1.43 -3.23
CA PHE A 181 -18.17 1.47 -1.80
C PHE A 181 -19.31 0.52 -1.42
N SER A 182 -19.08 -0.34 -0.43
CA SER A 182 -20.12 -1.23 0.08
C SER A 182 -20.53 -0.86 1.50
N ILE A 183 -21.75 -1.24 1.89
CA ILE A 183 -22.22 -1.10 3.29
C ILE A 183 -21.25 -1.82 4.25
N MET A 184 -20.62 -2.91 3.79
CA MET A 184 -19.64 -3.67 4.57
C MET A 184 -18.38 -2.86 4.83
N ASP A 185 -17.92 -2.07 3.86
CA ASP A 185 -16.77 -1.18 4.03
C ASP A 185 -17.07 -0.09 5.05
N TYR A 186 -18.28 0.48 5.01
CA TYR A 186 -18.74 1.43 6.00
C TYR A 186 -18.79 0.82 7.41
N LEU A 187 -19.32 -0.38 7.54
CA LEU A 187 -19.39 -1.08 8.83
C LEU A 187 -17.98 -1.41 9.34
N ASN A 188 -17.09 -1.88 8.47
CA ASN A 188 -15.71 -2.20 8.83
C ASN A 188 -14.94 -0.94 9.27
N ALA A 189 -15.14 0.19 8.58
CA ALA A 189 -14.55 1.47 8.91
C ALA A 189 -14.97 1.98 10.31
N ASN A 190 -16.17 1.63 10.74
CA ASN A 190 -16.71 2.03 12.04
C ASN A 190 -16.59 0.93 13.12
N GLY A 191 -15.64 0.01 12.99
CA GLY A 191 -15.40 -1.07 13.96
C GLY A 191 -16.34 -2.27 13.81
N GLY A 192 -16.92 -2.46 12.64
CA GLY A 192 -17.85 -3.55 12.34
C GLY A 192 -19.20 -3.39 13.03
N LEU A 193 -20.00 -4.46 13.03
CA LEU A 193 -21.29 -4.49 13.72
C LEU A 193 -21.20 -4.27 15.23
N THR A 194 -20.02 -4.50 15.81
CA THR A 194 -19.75 -4.29 17.24
C THR A 194 -19.38 -2.84 17.57
N GLY A 195 -18.93 -2.05 16.57
CA GLY A 195 -18.55 -0.64 16.74
C GLY A 195 -19.72 0.34 16.61
N VAL A 196 -20.86 -0.09 16.10
CA VAL A 196 -22.08 0.72 16.10
C VAL A 196 -22.61 0.81 17.53
N LYS A 197 -22.13 1.81 18.28
CA LYS A 197 -22.77 2.22 19.50
C LYS A 197 -24.17 2.70 19.10
N THR A 198 -25.19 1.90 19.38
CA THR A 198 -26.56 2.40 19.41
C THR A 198 -26.60 3.51 20.45
N THR A 199 -26.49 4.75 19.99
CA THR A 199 -26.90 5.88 20.82
C THR A 199 -28.40 5.69 20.99
N ASN A 200 -28.81 5.12 22.13
CA ASN A 200 -30.20 5.08 22.56
C ASN A 200 -30.68 6.53 22.72
N GLY A 201 -31.22 7.06 21.64
CA GLY A 201 -31.69 8.44 21.56
C GLY A 201 -32.98 8.58 20.77
N PHE A 202 -33.82 7.53 20.75
CA PHE A 202 -35.22 7.63 20.38
C PHE A 202 -36.03 6.70 21.27
N ALA A 203 -36.15 7.10 22.52
CA ALA A 203 -37.23 6.70 23.39
C ALA A 203 -37.96 8.00 23.80
N GLN A 204 -38.95 8.39 23.05
CA GLN A 204 -40.27 8.89 23.43
C GLN A 204 -41.08 9.19 22.19
#